data_986326eb882bf14ee52a166f929d8eb6
#
_entry.id   986326eb882bf14ee52a166f929d8eb6
#
_cell.length_a   1.000
_cell.length_b   1.000
_cell.length_c   1.000
_cell.angle_alpha   90.00
_cell.angle_beta   90.00
_cell.angle_gamma   90.00
#
_symmetry.space_group_name_H-M   'P 1'
#
loop_
_entity.id
_entity.type
_entity.pdbx_description
1 polymer ?
#
loop_
_entity_poly.entity_id
_entity_poly.type
_entity_poly.pdbx_seq_one_letter_code
_entity_poly.pdbx_strand_id
1 'polypeptide(L)'
;HLLSRRQRQMCIRDSFITKRITRPLERLAQTANRISGGEYSLRTRIDSGDEIGSLSKSFDAMVAELEQQLENRTAFVADFSHELKTPMTSVIGYADILRTHVLDEHDKFMYADRIFKNAKRMENLSVKMLRMLKLSQTEPTLEPVESERIERGIRQMFENGENLDINSEKGIKILCDYNLLLTLLRNLIENALRFSDGQKVIVKIERSGNCCRFGVADSGRGMTQEEIRRAAEPFYKADKSRSAAGYGIGLSICKSICTLFKTELKFESELGRGTCVSFDLEVTE
;
A
#
# COMPACT_ATOMS: atom_id res chain seq x y z
N HIS A 1 64.53 28.39 -17.93
CA HIS A 1 63.46 29.14 -17.21
C HIS A 1 61.99 28.95 -17.81
N LEU A 2 61.87 28.73 -19.10
CA LEU A 2 60.53 28.57 -19.78
C LEU A 2 59.90 27.19 -19.56
N LEU A 3 60.75 26.16 -19.46
CA LEU A 3 60.26 24.77 -19.17
C LEU A 3 59.64 24.64 -17.75
N SER A 4 60.20 25.33 -16.76
CA SER A 4 59.75 25.31 -15.37
C SER A 4 58.39 26.02 -15.20
N ARG A 5 58.08 27.03 -15.98
CA ARG A 5 56.77 27.72 -15.97
C ARG A 5 55.65 26.85 -16.60
N ARG A 6 55.92 26.20 -17.74
CA ARG A 6 54.99 25.28 -18.36
C ARG A 6 54.70 24.06 -17.46
N GLN A 7 55.70 23.52 -16.82
CA GLN A 7 55.55 22.39 -15.90
C GLN A 7 54.76 22.76 -14.64
N ARG A 8 54.95 23.97 -14.07
CA ARG A 8 54.10 24.47 -12.97
C ARG A 8 52.65 24.71 -13.37
N GLN A 9 52.41 25.28 -14.58
CA GLN A 9 51.04 25.46 -15.08
C GLN A 9 50.33 24.12 -15.36
N MET A 10 51.06 23.11 -15.83
CA MET A 10 50.55 21.76 -16.02
C MET A 10 50.18 21.10 -14.68
N CYS A 11 51.02 21.15 -13.67
CA CYS A 11 50.79 20.63 -12.34
C CYS A 11 49.61 21.33 -11.61
N ILE A 12 49.42 22.64 -11.82
CA ILE A 12 48.29 23.38 -11.22
C ILE A 12 46.97 22.97 -11.89
N ARG A 13 46.95 22.82 -13.22
CA ARG A 13 45.76 22.34 -13.96
C ARG A 13 45.40 20.91 -13.59
N ASP A 14 46.38 20.02 -13.52
CA ASP A 14 46.13 18.61 -13.09
C ASP A 14 45.63 18.53 -11.66
N SER A 15 46.18 19.32 -10.75
CA SER A 15 45.70 19.39 -9.36
C SER A 15 44.30 19.95 -9.25
N PHE A 16 43.92 20.89 -10.11
CA PHE A 16 42.57 21.49 -10.11
C PHE A 16 41.53 20.51 -10.68
N ILE A 17 41.83 19.84 -11.79
CA ILE A 17 40.97 18.81 -12.39
C ILE A 17 40.78 17.64 -11.41
N THR A 18 41.86 17.14 -10.81
CA THR A 18 41.83 16.06 -9.83
C THR A 18 40.95 16.40 -8.63
N LYS A 19 41.04 17.60 -8.08
CA LYS A 19 40.23 18.01 -6.92
C LYS A 19 38.76 18.27 -7.24
N ARG A 20 38.48 18.85 -8.40
CA ARG A 20 37.11 19.24 -8.77
C ARG A 20 36.30 18.17 -9.50
N ILE A 21 36.96 17.25 -10.18
CA ILE A 21 36.30 16.24 -11.00
C ILE A 21 36.61 14.83 -10.51
N THR A 22 37.92 14.46 -10.47
CA THR A 22 38.29 13.06 -10.22
C THR A 22 37.94 12.60 -8.82
N ARG A 23 38.26 13.37 -7.79
CA ARG A 23 37.97 12.99 -6.38
C ARG A 23 36.45 12.87 -6.08
N PRO A 24 35.58 13.81 -6.50
CA PRO A 24 34.14 13.63 -6.33
C PRO A 24 33.60 12.40 -7.04
N LEU A 25 34.06 12.11 -8.26
CA LEU A 25 33.64 10.89 -8.99
C LEU A 25 34.11 9.60 -8.32
N GLU A 26 35.35 9.58 -7.80
CA GLU A 26 35.87 8.46 -7.00
C GLU A 26 35.02 8.24 -5.73
N ARG A 27 34.63 9.32 -5.05
CA ARG A 27 33.73 9.25 -3.88
C ARG A 27 32.37 8.69 -4.26
N LEU A 28 31.76 9.14 -5.36
CA LEU A 28 30.53 8.62 -5.90
C LEU A 28 30.64 7.12 -6.19
N ALA A 29 31.69 6.70 -6.89
CA ALA A 29 31.92 5.30 -7.22
C ALA A 29 32.14 4.43 -5.96
N GLN A 30 32.92 4.92 -4.99
CA GLN A 30 33.11 4.20 -3.72
C GLN A 30 31.84 4.08 -2.93
N THR A 31 31.02 5.16 -2.86
CA THR A 31 29.74 5.14 -2.16
C THR A 31 28.76 4.19 -2.87
N ALA A 32 28.70 4.19 -4.21
CA ALA A 32 27.90 3.27 -4.99
C ALA A 32 28.26 1.80 -4.73
N ASN A 33 29.56 1.48 -4.67
CA ASN A 33 30.03 0.13 -4.36
C ASN A 33 29.64 -0.32 -2.93
N ARG A 34 29.70 0.58 -1.96
CA ARG A 34 29.27 0.25 -0.58
C ARG A 34 27.75 0.08 -0.48
N ILE A 35 26.98 0.89 -1.20
CA ILE A 35 25.52 0.75 -1.28
C ILE A 35 25.15 -0.57 -1.94
N SER A 36 25.83 -0.99 -3.01
CA SER A 36 25.63 -2.30 -3.63
C SER A 36 25.97 -3.47 -2.69
N GLY A 37 26.83 -3.23 -1.69
CA GLY A 37 27.15 -4.15 -0.60
C GLY A 37 26.15 -4.14 0.56
N GLY A 38 25.08 -3.32 0.50
CA GLY A 38 24.01 -3.29 1.51
C GLY A 38 24.08 -2.11 2.49
N GLU A 39 24.99 -1.17 2.34
CA GLU A 39 25.12 -0.01 3.24
C GLU A 39 24.25 1.18 2.76
N TYR A 40 22.92 1.05 2.82
CA TYR A 40 21.97 2.02 2.23
C TYR A 40 21.85 3.35 2.99
N SER A 41 22.36 3.45 4.21
CA SER A 41 22.36 4.71 5.00
C SER A 41 23.44 5.73 4.56
N LEU A 42 24.32 5.34 3.64
CA LEU A 42 25.38 6.22 3.15
C LEU A 42 24.84 7.26 2.18
N ARG A 43 25.49 8.43 2.19
CA ARG A 43 25.26 9.52 1.24
C ARG A 43 26.58 10.05 0.75
N THR A 44 26.63 10.52 -0.49
CA THR A 44 27.85 11.06 -1.10
C THR A 44 28.24 12.39 -0.47
N ARG A 45 27.27 13.23 -0.12
CA ARG A 45 27.44 14.56 0.51
C ARG A 45 28.46 15.43 -0.24
N ILE A 46 28.39 15.42 -1.58
CA ILE A 46 29.23 16.27 -2.41
C ILE A 46 28.50 17.59 -2.59
N ASP A 47 29.01 18.64 -1.97
CA ASP A 47 28.48 20.00 -2.11
C ASP A 47 29.27 20.74 -3.20
N SER A 48 28.75 20.70 -4.41
CA SER A 48 29.28 21.41 -5.59
C SER A 48 28.12 22.08 -6.32
N GLY A 49 28.39 23.27 -6.86
CA GLY A 49 27.40 24.04 -7.64
C GLY A 49 27.37 23.68 -9.13
N ASP A 50 28.03 22.60 -9.55
CA ASP A 50 28.16 22.13 -10.92
C ASP A 50 27.33 20.85 -11.17
N GLU A 51 27.52 20.22 -12.34
CA GLU A 51 26.85 18.99 -12.76
C GLU A 51 27.14 17.82 -11.81
N ILE A 52 28.30 17.81 -11.17
CA ILE A 52 28.72 16.77 -10.20
C ILE A 52 27.90 16.92 -8.92
N GLY A 53 27.66 18.13 -8.46
CA GLY A 53 26.78 18.38 -7.33
C GLY A 53 25.34 18.00 -7.62
N SER A 54 24.83 18.27 -8.83
CA SER A 54 23.51 17.84 -9.27
C SER A 54 23.40 16.32 -9.32
N LEU A 55 24.40 15.63 -9.88
CA LEU A 55 24.49 14.16 -9.91
C LEU A 55 24.50 13.56 -8.50
N SER A 56 25.28 14.14 -7.58
CA SER A 56 25.34 13.73 -6.18
C SER A 56 23.96 13.81 -5.50
N LYS A 57 23.23 14.91 -5.69
CA LYS A 57 21.87 15.08 -5.13
C LYS A 57 20.91 14.05 -5.68
N SER A 58 20.91 13.83 -7.00
CA SER A 58 20.05 12.81 -7.64
C SER A 58 20.38 11.41 -7.16
N PHE A 59 21.66 11.09 -7.00
CA PHE A 59 22.13 9.82 -6.46
C PHE A 59 21.69 9.63 -5.00
N ASP A 60 21.89 10.65 -4.15
CA ASP A 60 21.48 10.59 -2.74
C ASP A 60 19.96 10.46 -2.58
N ALA A 61 19.18 11.11 -3.46
CA ALA A 61 17.72 10.94 -3.50
C ALA A 61 17.29 9.51 -3.89
N MET A 62 17.94 8.94 -4.92
CA MET A 62 17.70 7.54 -5.32
C MET A 62 18.03 6.56 -4.18
N VAL A 63 19.14 6.77 -3.48
CA VAL A 63 19.53 5.92 -2.34
C VAL A 63 18.56 6.06 -1.18
N ALA A 64 18.05 7.27 -0.90
CA ALA A 64 17.05 7.47 0.14
C ALA A 64 15.75 6.74 -0.16
N GLU A 65 15.33 6.74 -1.42
CA GLU A 65 14.14 6.00 -1.84
C GLU A 65 14.35 4.48 -1.74
N LEU A 66 15.52 3.98 -2.14
CA LEU A 66 15.86 2.56 -1.99
C LEU A 66 15.87 2.12 -0.52
N GLU A 67 16.49 2.90 0.36
CA GLU A 67 16.50 2.66 1.82
C GLU A 67 15.08 2.56 2.36
N GLN A 68 14.22 3.52 2.03
CA GLN A 68 12.81 3.54 2.44
C GLN A 68 12.03 2.33 1.93
N GLN A 69 12.26 1.91 0.68
CA GLN A 69 11.61 0.72 0.11
C GLN A 69 12.03 -0.55 0.85
N LEU A 70 13.31 -0.69 1.21
CA LEU A 70 13.82 -1.83 1.98
C LEU A 70 13.29 -1.85 3.42
N GLU A 71 13.23 -0.71 4.08
CA GLU A 71 12.62 -0.57 5.41
C GLU A 71 11.14 -0.97 5.37
N ASN A 72 10.38 -0.45 4.41
CA ASN A 72 8.97 -0.78 4.24
C ASN A 72 8.77 -2.28 3.98
N ARG A 73 9.65 -2.90 3.18
CA ARG A 73 9.59 -4.34 2.89
C ARG A 73 9.90 -5.18 4.13
N THR A 74 10.88 -4.76 4.94
CA THR A 74 11.27 -5.45 6.17
C THR A 74 10.16 -5.34 7.22
N ALA A 75 9.60 -4.15 7.41
CA ALA A 75 8.46 -3.93 8.29
C ALA A 75 7.25 -4.77 7.86
N PHE A 76 6.94 -4.82 6.56
CA PHE A 76 5.87 -5.65 6.01
C PHE A 76 6.03 -7.13 6.35
N VAL A 77 7.25 -7.70 6.20
CA VAL A 77 7.51 -9.12 6.54
C VAL A 77 7.38 -9.36 8.05
N ALA A 78 7.84 -8.43 8.88
CA ALA A 78 7.71 -8.51 10.33
C ALA A 78 6.24 -8.50 10.76
N ASP A 79 5.45 -7.56 10.25
CA ASP A 79 4.02 -7.43 10.55
C ASP A 79 3.23 -8.67 10.10
N PHE A 80 3.53 -9.18 8.89
CA PHE A 80 2.94 -10.42 8.39
C PHE A 80 3.23 -11.61 9.32
N SER A 81 4.48 -11.74 9.76
CA SER A 81 4.90 -12.81 10.68
C SER A 81 4.16 -12.70 12.01
N HIS A 82 3.95 -11.50 12.53
CA HIS A 82 3.18 -11.23 13.74
C HIS A 82 1.70 -11.60 13.58
N GLU A 83 1.06 -11.18 12.47
CA GLU A 83 -0.36 -11.48 12.21
C GLU A 83 -0.62 -12.96 11.93
N LEU A 84 0.39 -13.73 11.47
CA LEU A 84 0.33 -15.20 11.37
C LEU A 84 0.55 -15.91 12.71
N LYS A 85 1.49 -15.43 13.53
CA LYS A 85 1.86 -16.07 14.78
C LYS A 85 0.67 -16.18 15.75
N THR A 86 -0.13 -15.13 15.85
CA THR A 86 -1.28 -15.07 16.77
C THR A 86 -2.31 -16.18 16.52
N PRO A 87 -2.90 -16.34 15.32
CA PRO A 87 -3.85 -17.41 15.06
C PRO A 87 -3.19 -18.81 15.13
N MET A 88 -1.92 -18.94 14.71
CA MET A 88 -1.18 -20.20 14.78
C MET A 88 -1.01 -20.66 16.23
N THR A 89 -0.63 -19.75 17.14
CA THR A 89 -0.53 -20.06 18.58
C THR A 89 -1.89 -20.51 19.14
N SER A 90 -2.98 -19.88 18.71
CA SER A 90 -4.33 -20.29 19.12
C SER A 90 -4.70 -21.69 18.60
N VAL A 91 -4.39 -22.00 17.33
CA VAL A 91 -4.59 -23.34 16.74
C VAL A 91 -3.84 -24.39 17.54
N ILE A 92 -2.54 -24.16 17.81
CA ILE A 92 -1.70 -25.09 18.57
C ILE A 92 -2.24 -25.27 19.99
N GLY A 93 -2.62 -24.20 20.69
CA GLY A 93 -3.14 -24.25 22.04
C GLY A 93 -4.45 -25.03 22.16
N TYR A 94 -5.42 -24.77 21.25
CA TYR A 94 -6.69 -25.53 21.25
C TYR A 94 -6.50 -26.98 20.84
N ALA A 95 -5.60 -27.28 19.91
CA ALA A 95 -5.26 -28.64 19.53
C ALA A 95 -4.58 -29.40 20.69
N ASP A 96 -3.74 -28.73 21.47
CA ASP A 96 -3.10 -29.33 22.64
C ASP A 96 -4.12 -29.64 23.76
N ILE A 97 -5.08 -28.73 24.00
CA ILE A 97 -6.19 -28.98 24.93
C ILE A 97 -6.99 -30.20 24.49
N LEU A 98 -7.37 -30.32 23.23
CA LEU A 98 -8.09 -31.46 22.66
C LEU A 98 -7.29 -32.77 22.81
N ARG A 99 -5.97 -32.72 22.76
CA ARG A 99 -5.06 -33.85 22.85
C ARG A 99 -4.85 -34.33 24.30
N THR A 100 -4.79 -33.40 25.26
CA THR A 100 -4.30 -33.66 26.61
C THR A 100 -5.41 -33.75 27.66
N HIS A 101 -6.59 -33.25 27.40
CA HIS A 101 -7.70 -33.18 28.34
C HIS A 101 -8.86 -34.09 27.94
N VAL A 102 -9.50 -34.70 28.93
CA VAL A 102 -10.80 -35.37 28.72
C VAL A 102 -11.90 -34.30 28.74
N LEU A 103 -12.55 -34.10 27.60
CA LEU A 103 -13.53 -33.04 27.36
C LEU A 103 -14.88 -33.64 27.03
N ASP A 104 -15.96 -32.95 27.36
CA ASP A 104 -17.29 -33.27 26.87
C ASP A 104 -17.43 -32.94 25.35
N GLU A 105 -18.54 -33.38 24.74
CA GLU A 105 -18.76 -33.19 23.31
C GLU A 105 -18.96 -31.70 22.95
N HIS A 106 -19.50 -30.89 23.85
CA HIS A 106 -19.68 -29.46 23.65
C HIS A 106 -18.32 -28.74 23.58
N ASP A 107 -17.45 -28.98 24.52
CA ASP A 107 -16.10 -28.39 24.58
C ASP A 107 -15.24 -28.86 23.41
N LYS A 108 -15.31 -30.15 23.03
CA LYS A 108 -14.63 -30.66 21.82
C LYS A 108 -15.04 -29.89 20.58
N PHE A 109 -16.35 -29.71 20.39
CA PHE A 109 -16.87 -28.95 19.25
C PHE A 109 -16.44 -27.51 19.30
N MET A 110 -16.48 -26.86 20.44
CA MET A 110 -16.06 -25.46 20.62
C MET A 110 -14.59 -25.28 20.28
N TYR A 111 -13.69 -26.13 20.75
CA TYR A 111 -12.26 -26.03 20.44
C TYR A 111 -11.97 -26.35 18.97
N ALA A 112 -12.63 -27.35 18.38
CA ALA A 112 -12.51 -27.67 16.97
C ALA A 112 -12.96 -26.49 16.08
N ASP A 113 -14.08 -25.83 16.41
CA ASP A 113 -14.59 -24.65 15.71
C ASP A 113 -13.59 -23.48 15.80
N ARG A 114 -12.97 -23.27 16.98
CA ARG A 114 -11.91 -22.24 17.15
C ARG A 114 -10.68 -22.53 16.31
N ILE A 115 -10.25 -23.80 16.21
CA ILE A 115 -9.15 -24.21 15.34
C ILE A 115 -9.49 -23.90 13.87
N PHE A 116 -10.68 -24.34 13.43
CA PHE A 116 -11.14 -24.11 12.06
C PHE A 116 -11.21 -22.62 11.71
N LYS A 117 -11.79 -21.78 12.58
CA LYS A 117 -11.87 -20.33 12.39
C LYS A 117 -10.50 -19.67 12.28
N ASN A 118 -9.53 -20.07 13.13
CA ASN A 118 -8.18 -19.52 13.08
C ASN A 118 -7.41 -20.00 11.83
N ALA A 119 -7.56 -21.26 11.42
CA ALA A 119 -6.98 -21.80 10.20
C ALA A 119 -7.53 -21.06 8.94
N LYS A 120 -8.85 -20.84 8.89
CA LYS A 120 -9.49 -20.06 7.81
C LYS A 120 -9.04 -18.61 7.80
N ARG A 121 -8.80 -18.05 8.97
CA ARG A 121 -8.21 -16.72 9.11
C ARG A 121 -6.81 -16.67 8.50
N MET A 122 -5.95 -17.64 8.79
CA MET A 122 -4.59 -17.72 8.22
C MET A 122 -4.62 -17.87 6.69
N GLU A 123 -5.49 -18.72 6.15
CA GLU A 123 -5.69 -18.88 4.72
C GLU A 123 -6.05 -17.54 4.06
N ASN A 124 -7.04 -16.83 4.59
CA ASN A 124 -7.47 -15.53 4.07
C ASN A 124 -6.34 -14.47 4.11
N LEU A 125 -5.53 -14.47 5.17
CA LEU A 125 -4.37 -13.59 5.28
C LEU A 125 -3.35 -13.90 4.19
N SER A 126 -3.02 -15.18 3.99
CA SER A 126 -2.07 -15.62 2.95
C SER A 126 -2.54 -15.25 1.54
N VAL A 127 -3.83 -15.43 1.24
CA VAL A 127 -4.42 -15.05 -0.06
C VAL A 127 -4.32 -13.54 -0.29
N LYS A 128 -4.63 -12.72 0.73
CA LYS A 128 -4.52 -11.25 0.63
C LYS A 128 -3.08 -10.80 0.44
N MET A 129 -2.13 -11.43 1.13
CA MET A 129 -0.70 -11.15 0.96
C MET A 129 -0.20 -11.49 -0.45
N LEU A 130 -0.53 -12.69 -0.96
CA LEU A 130 -0.16 -13.10 -2.32
C LEU A 130 -0.75 -12.14 -3.37
N ARG A 131 -1.98 -11.67 -3.17
CA ARG A 131 -2.61 -10.68 -4.05
C ARG A 131 -1.86 -9.36 -4.03
N MET A 132 -1.46 -8.88 -2.85
CA MET A 132 -0.68 -7.64 -2.72
C MET A 132 0.69 -7.75 -3.39
N LEU A 133 1.39 -8.88 -3.24
CA LEU A 133 2.67 -9.11 -3.91
C LEU A 133 2.53 -9.18 -5.44
N LYS A 134 1.46 -9.78 -5.95
CA LYS A 134 1.19 -9.83 -7.39
C LYS A 134 0.90 -8.44 -7.97
N LEU A 135 0.18 -7.59 -7.25
CA LEU A 135 -0.14 -6.24 -7.72
C LEU A 135 1.11 -5.42 -8.05
N SER A 136 2.21 -5.58 -7.31
CA SER A 136 3.46 -4.87 -7.59
C SER A 136 4.15 -5.27 -8.91
N GLN A 137 3.72 -6.37 -9.53
CA GLN A 137 4.25 -6.92 -10.78
C GLN A 137 3.21 -6.95 -11.91
N THR A 138 2.01 -6.41 -11.65
CA THR A 138 0.90 -6.45 -12.60
C THR A 138 0.91 -5.18 -13.45
N GLU A 139 0.82 -5.35 -14.75
CA GLU A 139 0.48 -4.26 -15.67
C GLU A 139 -1.05 -4.31 -15.89
N PRO A 140 -1.80 -3.22 -15.60
CA PRO A 140 -3.25 -3.22 -15.75
C PRO A 140 -3.62 -3.26 -17.23
N THR A 141 -4.59 -4.09 -17.58
CA THR A 141 -5.19 -4.10 -18.92
C THR A 141 -6.32 -3.08 -18.95
N LEU A 142 -6.01 -1.87 -19.42
CA LEU A 142 -6.98 -0.78 -19.49
C LEU A 142 -7.91 -0.98 -20.67
N GLU A 143 -9.23 -1.05 -20.40
CA GLU A 143 -10.31 -1.12 -21.39
C GLU A 143 -11.41 -0.09 -21.04
N PRO A 144 -12.17 0.41 -22.02
CA PRO A 144 -13.36 1.21 -21.74
C PRO A 144 -14.43 0.34 -21.09
N VAL A 145 -14.84 0.66 -19.86
CA VAL A 145 -15.86 -0.05 -19.10
C VAL A 145 -17.01 0.90 -18.80
N GLU A 146 -18.23 0.47 -19.11
CA GLU A 146 -19.45 1.25 -18.80
C GLU A 146 -19.74 1.25 -17.30
N SER A 147 -20.17 2.40 -16.77
CA SER A 147 -20.57 2.57 -15.36
C SER A 147 -21.63 1.57 -14.93
N GLU A 148 -22.59 1.21 -15.81
CA GLU A 148 -23.61 0.21 -15.54
C GLU A 148 -23.04 -1.21 -15.38
N ARG A 149 -21.94 -1.54 -16.07
CA ARG A 149 -21.25 -2.84 -15.88
C ARG A 149 -20.59 -2.89 -14.51
N ILE A 150 -20.00 -1.78 -14.07
CA ILE A 150 -19.39 -1.66 -12.75
C ILE A 150 -20.45 -1.76 -11.65
N GLU A 151 -21.55 -1.02 -11.77
CA GLU A 151 -22.68 -1.09 -10.83
C GLU A 151 -23.21 -2.52 -10.69
N ARG A 152 -23.44 -3.21 -11.81
CA ARG A 152 -23.88 -4.61 -11.81
C ARG A 152 -22.88 -5.52 -11.08
N GLY A 153 -21.57 -5.34 -11.33
CA GLY A 153 -20.52 -6.08 -10.64
C GLY A 153 -20.53 -5.87 -9.13
N ILE A 154 -20.73 -4.62 -8.66
CA ILE A 154 -20.86 -4.33 -7.23
C ILE A 154 -22.11 -5.02 -6.66
N ARG A 155 -23.28 -4.89 -7.32
CA ARG A 155 -24.53 -5.53 -6.86
C ARG A 155 -24.39 -7.05 -6.74
N GLN A 156 -23.75 -7.72 -7.71
CA GLN A 156 -23.49 -9.16 -7.66
C GLN A 156 -22.56 -9.57 -6.50
N MET A 157 -21.58 -8.73 -6.16
CA MET A 157 -20.69 -9.02 -5.02
C MET A 157 -21.37 -8.90 -3.66
N PHE A 158 -22.43 -8.12 -3.56
CA PHE A 158 -23.12 -7.77 -2.32
C PHE A 158 -24.64 -8.05 -2.41
N GLU A 159 -25.05 -9.14 -3.09
CA GLU A 159 -26.45 -9.51 -3.34
C GLU A 159 -27.34 -9.56 -2.08
N ASN A 160 -26.77 -9.80 -0.89
CA ASN A 160 -27.47 -9.82 0.39
C ASN A 160 -27.22 -8.55 1.24
N GLY A 161 -26.67 -7.48 0.63
CA GLY A 161 -26.28 -6.27 1.36
C GLY A 161 -27.44 -5.30 1.55
N GLU A 162 -28.28 -5.49 2.57
CA GLU A 162 -29.39 -4.58 2.90
C GLU A 162 -28.95 -3.15 3.22
N ASN A 163 -27.64 -2.93 3.54
CA ASN A 163 -27.10 -1.65 3.97
C ASN A 163 -26.22 -0.98 2.91
N LEU A 164 -26.37 -1.31 1.63
CA LEU A 164 -25.59 -0.72 0.53
C LEU A 164 -26.51 0.06 -0.43
N ASP A 165 -26.24 1.36 -0.60
CA ASP A 165 -26.91 2.22 -1.57
C ASP A 165 -25.90 2.59 -2.68
N ILE A 166 -26.29 2.36 -3.95
CA ILE A 166 -25.40 2.59 -5.10
C ILE A 166 -26.04 3.62 -6.01
N ASN A 167 -25.42 4.78 -6.08
CA ASN A 167 -25.80 5.90 -6.93
C ASN A 167 -24.80 6.01 -8.08
N SER A 168 -25.20 5.52 -9.26
CA SER A 168 -24.35 5.51 -10.45
C SER A 168 -24.94 6.38 -11.55
N GLU A 169 -24.19 7.33 -12.06
CA GLU A 169 -24.50 8.04 -13.29
C GLU A 169 -24.28 7.11 -14.48
N LYS A 170 -25.26 7.06 -15.40
CA LYS A 170 -25.27 6.15 -16.55
C LYS A 170 -24.52 6.71 -17.75
N GLY A 171 -24.04 5.80 -18.61
CA GLY A 171 -23.45 6.16 -19.89
C GLY A 171 -22.01 6.68 -19.79
N ILE A 172 -21.35 6.53 -18.64
CA ILE A 172 -19.93 6.90 -18.48
C ILE A 172 -19.07 5.70 -18.88
N LYS A 173 -18.16 5.91 -19.84
CA LYS A 173 -17.12 4.93 -20.20
C LYS A 173 -15.83 5.28 -19.48
N ILE A 174 -15.38 4.40 -18.61
CA ILE A 174 -14.21 4.58 -17.74
C ILE A 174 -13.06 3.72 -18.24
N LEU A 175 -11.87 4.30 -18.42
CA LEU A 175 -10.68 3.57 -18.83
C LEU A 175 -10.05 2.87 -17.61
N CYS A 176 -10.27 1.54 -17.48
CA CYS A 176 -9.78 0.80 -16.33
C CYS A 176 -9.62 -0.69 -16.61
N ASP A 177 -8.90 -1.39 -15.74
CA ASP A 177 -8.97 -2.85 -15.62
C ASP A 177 -10.17 -3.20 -14.72
N TYR A 178 -11.17 -3.82 -15.31
CA TYR A 178 -12.45 -4.14 -14.62
C TYR A 178 -12.25 -4.96 -13.33
N ASN A 179 -11.36 -5.97 -13.37
CA ASN A 179 -11.15 -6.87 -12.23
C ASN A 179 -10.40 -6.17 -11.08
N LEU A 180 -9.43 -5.34 -11.42
CA LEU A 180 -8.71 -4.52 -10.44
C LEU A 180 -9.64 -3.47 -9.82
N LEU A 181 -10.47 -2.81 -10.62
CA LEU A 181 -11.46 -1.84 -10.13
C LEU A 181 -12.47 -2.51 -9.20
N LEU A 182 -13.03 -3.65 -9.56
CA LEU A 182 -13.94 -4.39 -8.67
C LEU A 182 -13.24 -4.84 -7.39
N THR A 183 -11.96 -5.22 -7.45
CA THR A 183 -11.18 -5.57 -6.26
C THR A 183 -10.99 -4.36 -5.33
N LEU A 184 -10.73 -3.18 -5.89
CA LEU A 184 -10.61 -1.92 -5.15
C LEU A 184 -11.93 -1.57 -4.47
N LEU A 185 -13.03 -1.53 -5.23
CA LEU A 185 -14.37 -1.21 -4.72
C LEU A 185 -14.82 -2.19 -3.64
N ARG A 186 -14.57 -3.49 -3.82
CA ARG A 186 -14.86 -4.50 -2.79
C ARG A 186 -14.16 -4.16 -1.48
N ASN A 187 -12.85 -3.89 -1.49
CA ASN A 187 -12.11 -3.58 -0.27
C ASN A 187 -12.62 -2.31 0.42
N LEU A 188 -12.97 -1.28 -0.37
CA LEU A 188 -13.54 -0.03 0.19
C LEU A 188 -14.92 -0.29 0.81
N ILE A 189 -15.81 -0.99 0.11
CA ILE A 189 -17.17 -1.28 0.57
C ILE A 189 -17.15 -2.21 1.79
N GLU A 190 -16.36 -3.30 1.77
CA GLU A 190 -16.19 -4.19 2.93
C GLU A 190 -15.69 -3.42 4.16
N ASN A 191 -14.80 -2.46 3.95
CA ASN A 191 -14.28 -1.62 5.02
C ASN A 191 -15.36 -0.68 5.56
N ALA A 192 -16.09 0.00 4.70
CA ALA A 192 -17.19 0.88 5.04
C ALA A 192 -18.32 0.13 5.79
N LEU A 193 -18.77 -1.04 5.29
CA LEU A 193 -19.77 -1.87 5.96
C LEU A 193 -19.32 -2.35 7.35
N ARG A 194 -18.03 -2.62 7.53
CA ARG A 194 -17.47 -3.03 8.83
C ARG A 194 -17.53 -1.94 9.87
N PHE A 195 -17.29 -0.68 9.47
CA PHE A 195 -17.19 0.44 10.40
C PHE A 195 -18.47 1.28 10.48
N SER A 196 -19.49 1.00 9.65
CA SER A 196 -20.77 1.73 9.62
C SER A 196 -21.70 1.41 10.81
N ASP A 197 -21.33 0.47 11.69
CA ASP A 197 -22.17 0.00 12.81
C ASP A 197 -23.63 -0.33 12.40
N GLY A 198 -23.79 -0.96 11.22
CA GLY A 198 -25.09 -1.37 10.66
C GLY A 198 -25.83 -0.25 9.92
N GLN A 199 -25.25 0.92 9.77
CA GLN A 199 -25.83 1.99 8.96
C GLN A 199 -25.53 1.80 7.47
N LYS A 200 -26.28 2.54 6.62
CA LYS A 200 -26.09 2.46 5.16
C LYS A 200 -24.74 2.98 4.72
N VAL A 201 -24.12 2.23 3.82
CA VAL A 201 -22.94 2.64 3.05
C VAL A 201 -23.40 3.14 1.68
N ILE A 202 -22.90 4.29 1.27
CA ILE A 202 -23.25 4.93 0.00
C ILE A 202 -22.06 4.80 -0.94
N VAL A 203 -22.30 4.21 -2.13
CA VAL A 203 -21.35 4.19 -3.24
C VAL A 203 -21.81 5.18 -4.29
N LYS A 204 -20.96 6.10 -4.68
CA LYS A 204 -21.22 7.07 -5.75
C LYS A 204 -20.29 6.84 -6.93
N ILE A 205 -20.84 6.88 -8.13
CA ILE A 205 -20.12 6.83 -9.40
C ILE A 205 -20.66 7.98 -10.22
N GLU A 206 -19.90 9.06 -10.36
CA GLU A 206 -20.37 10.30 -10.98
C GLU A 206 -19.30 10.92 -11.87
N ARG A 207 -19.72 11.60 -12.94
CA ARG A 207 -18.80 12.32 -13.83
C ARG A 207 -18.29 13.59 -13.15
N SER A 208 -16.99 13.81 -13.18
CA SER A 208 -16.32 15.00 -12.67
C SER A 208 -15.35 15.56 -13.72
N GLY A 209 -15.87 16.37 -14.66
CA GLY A 209 -15.08 16.88 -15.79
C GLY A 209 -14.62 15.75 -16.72
N ASN A 210 -13.30 15.61 -16.91
CA ASN A 210 -12.67 14.55 -17.72
C ASN A 210 -12.44 13.24 -16.97
N CYS A 211 -12.89 13.14 -15.72
CA CYS A 211 -12.74 11.96 -14.89
C CYS A 211 -14.12 11.44 -14.43
N CYS A 212 -14.16 10.19 -14.02
CA CYS A 212 -15.23 9.61 -13.24
C CYS A 212 -14.76 9.48 -11.78
N ARG A 213 -15.50 10.08 -10.87
CA ARG A 213 -15.26 9.98 -9.44
C ARG A 213 -16.00 8.79 -8.83
N PHE A 214 -15.25 7.98 -8.13
CA PHE A 214 -15.77 6.90 -7.29
C PHE A 214 -15.66 7.33 -5.83
N GLY A 215 -16.75 7.24 -5.09
CA GLY A 215 -16.80 7.55 -3.67
C GLY A 215 -17.48 6.42 -2.90
N VAL A 216 -16.92 6.02 -1.77
CA VAL A 216 -17.53 5.09 -0.81
C VAL A 216 -17.60 5.78 0.53
N ALA A 217 -18.80 6.02 1.03
CA ALA A 217 -19.05 6.75 2.27
C ALA A 217 -19.77 5.88 3.29
N ASP A 218 -19.31 5.91 4.53
CA ASP A 218 -19.95 5.34 5.70
C ASP A 218 -20.25 6.42 6.75
N SER A 219 -21.17 6.11 7.65
CA SER A 219 -21.54 6.97 8.79
C SER A 219 -20.97 6.40 10.11
N GLY A 220 -19.83 5.73 10.06
CA GLY A 220 -19.21 5.08 11.21
C GLY A 220 -18.47 6.04 12.13
N ARG A 221 -17.51 5.49 12.89
CA ARG A 221 -16.76 6.25 13.90
C ARG A 221 -15.89 7.39 13.35
N GLY A 222 -15.59 7.38 12.05
CA GLY A 222 -14.63 8.29 11.44
C GLY A 222 -13.18 8.03 11.87
N MET A 223 -12.27 8.90 11.42
CA MET A 223 -10.83 8.81 11.67
C MET A 223 -10.24 10.16 12.06
N THR A 224 -9.20 10.14 12.88
CA THR A 224 -8.36 11.31 13.17
C THR A 224 -7.42 11.58 11.98
N GLN A 225 -6.82 12.76 11.92
CA GLN A 225 -5.83 13.11 10.90
C GLN A 225 -4.59 12.20 10.92
N GLU A 226 -4.19 11.72 12.09
CA GLU A 226 -3.08 10.77 12.24
C GLU A 226 -3.46 9.38 11.69
N GLU A 227 -4.67 8.90 12.00
CA GLU A 227 -5.21 7.65 11.46
C GLU A 227 -5.34 7.71 9.94
N ILE A 228 -5.81 8.82 9.36
CA ILE A 228 -5.92 9.01 7.90
C ILE A 228 -4.55 8.87 7.23
N ARG A 229 -3.50 9.50 7.76
CA ARG A 229 -2.15 9.41 7.16
C ARG A 229 -1.64 7.97 7.08
N ARG A 230 -2.02 7.15 8.04
CA ARG A 230 -1.55 5.77 8.18
C ARG A 230 -2.55 4.72 7.69
N ALA A 231 -3.79 5.11 7.37
CA ALA A 231 -4.88 4.20 7.04
C ALA A 231 -4.55 3.23 5.89
N ALA A 232 -3.73 3.67 4.92
CA ALA A 232 -3.29 2.86 3.79
C ALA A 232 -1.93 2.17 4.00
N GLU A 233 -1.32 2.26 5.20
CA GLU A 233 -0.14 1.44 5.55
C GLU A 233 -0.56 -0.03 5.72
N PRO A 234 0.21 -0.99 5.20
CA PRO A 234 -0.07 -2.41 5.44
C PRO A 234 -0.11 -2.73 6.94
N PHE A 235 -1.07 -3.58 7.35
CA PHE A 235 -1.29 -4.04 8.74
C PHE A 235 -1.67 -2.95 9.75
N TYR A 236 -1.78 -1.69 9.33
CA TYR A 236 -2.22 -0.64 10.23
C TYR A 236 -3.68 -0.84 10.65
N LYS A 237 -3.94 -0.71 11.95
CA LYS A 237 -5.26 -0.77 12.59
C LYS A 237 -5.36 0.36 13.60
N ALA A 238 -6.30 1.26 13.41
CA ALA A 238 -6.53 2.39 14.30
C ALA A 238 -7.01 1.95 15.70
N ASP A 239 -7.75 0.84 15.79
CA ASP A 239 -8.22 0.25 17.03
C ASP A 239 -7.78 -1.22 17.14
N LYS A 240 -6.88 -1.49 18.10
CA LYS A 240 -6.38 -2.85 18.38
C LYS A 240 -7.42 -3.73 19.08
N SER A 241 -8.42 -3.15 19.76
CA SER A 241 -9.43 -3.88 20.52
C SER A 241 -10.51 -4.51 19.62
N ARG A 242 -10.82 -3.90 18.48
CA ARG A 242 -11.70 -4.45 17.42
C ARG A 242 -10.97 -5.39 16.45
N SER A 243 -9.84 -5.95 16.87
CA SER A 243 -8.92 -6.74 16.04
C SER A 243 -9.50 -8.05 15.47
N ALA A 244 -10.69 -8.47 15.88
CA ALA A 244 -11.33 -9.69 15.38
C ALA A 244 -11.72 -9.63 13.89
N ALA A 245 -11.79 -8.46 13.27
CA ALA A 245 -12.48 -8.27 11.99
C ALA A 245 -11.59 -7.94 10.76
N GLY A 246 -10.25 -7.85 10.86
CA GLY A 246 -9.43 -7.58 9.65
C GLY A 246 -7.94 -7.50 9.92
N TYR A 247 -7.15 -7.60 8.83
CA TYR A 247 -5.67 -7.64 8.89
C TYR A 247 -5.02 -6.28 8.65
N GLY A 248 -5.78 -5.22 8.34
CA GLY A 248 -5.20 -3.92 7.95
C GLY A 248 -4.55 -3.91 6.55
N ILE A 249 -4.91 -4.87 5.67
CA ILE A 249 -4.33 -4.97 4.31
C ILE A 249 -5.28 -4.37 3.25
N GLY A 250 -6.57 -4.22 3.53
CA GLY A 250 -7.57 -3.80 2.53
C GLY A 250 -7.25 -2.46 1.88
N LEU A 251 -6.99 -1.42 2.67
CA LEU A 251 -6.68 -0.09 2.15
C LEU A 251 -5.30 0.00 1.49
N SER A 252 -4.32 -0.80 1.90
CA SER A 252 -3.03 -0.88 1.22
C SER A 252 -3.15 -1.53 -0.16
N ILE A 253 -4.03 -2.55 -0.32
CA ILE A 253 -4.39 -3.10 -1.65
C ILE A 253 -5.06 -2.00 -2.50
N CYS A 254 -5.99 -1.23 -1.93
CA CYS A 254 -6.62 -0.11 -2.64
C CYS A 254 -5.58 0.91 -3.12
N LYS A 255 -4.65 1.31 -2.25
CA LYS A 255 -3.55 2.23 -2.60
C LYS A 255 -2.69 1.67 -3.74
N SER A 256 -2.33 0.39 -3.70
CA SER A 256 -1.54 -0.25 -4.77
C SER A 256 -2.30 -0.25 -6.11
N ILE A 257 -3.60 -0.53 -6.11
CA ILE A 257 -4.42 -0.49 -7.33
C ILE A 257 -4.55 0.94 -7.86
N CYS A 258 -4.75 1.93 -6.98
CA CYS A 258 -4.77 3.35 -7.39
C CYS A 258 -3.44 3.78 -8.03
N THR A 259 -2.30 3.32 -7.50
CA THR A 259 -0.98 3.57 -8.10
C THR A 259 -0.89 2.98 -9.51
N LEU A 260 -1.41 1.76 -9.74
CA LEU A 260 -1.47 1.15 -11.08
C LEU A 260 -2.35 1.96 -12.05
N PHE A 261 -3.45 2.54 -11.57
CA PHE A 261 -4.33 3.42 -12.34
C PHE A 261 -3.83 4.87 -12.43
N LYS A 262 -2.65 5.19 -11.87
CA LYS A 262 -2.06 6.53 -11.79
C LYS A 262 -2.98 7.56 -11.12
N THR A 263 -3.71 7.13 -10.11
CA THR A 263 -4.60 7.95 -9.28
C THR A 263 -4.26 7.80 -7.80
N GLU A 264 -4.90 8.60 -6.96
CA GLU A 264 -4.69 8.58 -5.52
C GLU A 264 -5.99 8.36 -4.76
N LEU A 265 -5.92 7.67 -3.62
CA LEU A 265 -7.01 7.59 -2.64
C LEU A 265 -7.09 8.90 -1.87
N LYS A 266 -8.28 9.50 -1.86
CA LYS A 266 -8.60 10.68 -1.08
C LYS A 266 -9.49 10.27 0.09
N PHE A 267 -9.16 10.77 1.28
CA PHE A 267 -9.88 10.47 2.51
C PHE A 267 -10.48 11.75 3.07
N GLU A 268 -11.79 11.74 3.26
CA GLU A 268 -12.53 12.77 3.98
C GLU A 268 -13.18 12.10 5.20
N SER A 269 -12.72 12.41 6.40
CA SER A 269 -13.19 11.77 7.62
C SER A 269 -13.12 12.71 8.82
N GLU A 270 -14.12 12.61 9.68
CA GLU A 270 -14.22 13.31 10.96
C GLU A 270 -14.74 12.34 12.01
N LEU A 271 -14.13 12.36 13.19
CA LEU A 271 -14.54 11.50 14.31
C LEU A 271 -16.03 11.70 14.63
N GLY A 272 -16.77 10.59 14.69
CA GLY A 272 -18.21 10.56 14.96
C GLY A 272 -19.11 10.90 13.78
N ARG A 273 -18.55 11.22 12.60
CA ARG A 273 -19.34 11.55 11.39
C ARG A 273 -19.18 10.56 10.25
N GLY A 274 -18.20 9.64 10.35
CA GLY A 274 -17.94 8.64 9.34
C GLY A 274 -16.77 8.99 8.44
N THR A 275 -16.63 8.22 7.34
CA THR A 275 -15.54 8.32 6.39
C THR A 275 -16.05 8.25 4.96
N CYS A 276 -15.53 9.12 4.10
CA CYS A 276 -15.66 9.01 2.66
C CYS A 276 -14.28 8.76 2.05
N VAL A 277 -14.15 7.68 1.29
CA VAL A 277 -12.93 7.38 0.52
C VAL A 277 -13.26 7.50 -0.95
N SER A 278 -12.50 8.28 -1.68
CA SER A 278 -12.74 8.54 -3.10
C SER A 278 -11.47 8.46 -3.94
N PHE A 279 -11.64 8.24 -5.25
CA PHE A 279 -10.58 8.28 -6.26
C PHE A 279 -11.20 8.65 -7.62
N ASP A 280 -10.37 9.12 -8.53
CA ASP A 280 -10.80 9.57 -9.85
C ASP A 280 -10.15 8.71 -10.94
N LEU A 281 -10.91 8.28 -11.97
CA LEU A 281 -10.38 7.57 -13.15
C LEU A 281 -10.72 8.33 -14.42
N GLU A 282 -9.89 8.19 -15.46
CA GLU A 282 -10.10 8.83 -16.75
C GLU A 282 -11.34 8.29 -17.45
N VAL A 283 -12.08 9.18 -18.11
CA VAL A 283 -13.22 8.83 -18.98
C VAL A 283 -12.79 8.84 -20.44
N THR A 284 -13.32 7.89 -21.20
CA THR A 284 -13.22 7.87 -22.65
C THR A 284 -14.52 8.37 -23.29
N GLU A 285 -14.41 8.95 -24.46
CA GLU A 285 -15.58 9.35 -25.26
C GLU A 285 -16.41 8.16 -25.75
#